data_0a5c02f412096980adfab7f104955597
#
_entry.id   0a5c02f412096980adfab7f104955597
#
_cell.length_a   1.000
_cell.length_b   1.000
_cell.length_c   1.000
_cell.angle_alpha   90.00
_cell.angle_beta   90.00
_cell.angle_gamma   90.00
#
_symmetry.space_group_name_H-M   'P 1'
#
loop_
_entity.id
_entity.type
_entity.pdbx_description
1 polymer ?
#
loop_
_entity_poly.entity_id
_entity_poly.type
_entity_poly.pdbx_seq_one_letter_code
_entity_poly.pdbx_strand_id
1 'polypeptide(L)'
;MTTRRDPFGPRVGSRIGSSGVGGAEYRRAVADNWHSIGLPPDALAEIEAAGIVLPDLDVVRRYRLDRVREQLRELDYAGIVLYDPVHIRYASDTTNMSLWTAHNPCRYLWVGAEGPMILFDYGDAAFLAGHARLVEEVRPATQWMYELSGIEMDRSLRRWSAELVSVVEEHGGGNRRVAIDRASPDAIHALEGRGLELRNGGEVMEVARSIKSPEEVTLLRAATVVTDRSLDAMRAALEPGITELELWAVLHSENVRRGGEWLETRLLSSGPRTNPWFQEASARVIEDGDLVAFDTDLIGPFGMCVDISRTWIAGDRPPNAHQLDVFGRAEEMIHHNMAMLCPGITFRELTFDTFVPDVEEFRHYTTQFHGVGMADEWPMIVYPDTWDQSGWDGVVEAGMVLCVESFVGRWGRGEGVKLEQQVLVTDTGAELLSSYPLGLR
;
A
#
# COMPACT_ATOMS: atom_id res chain seq x y z
N MET A 1 -21.43 20.13 32.64
CA MET A 1 -21.71 18.65 32.59
C MET A 1 -20.49 18.04 31.94
N THR A 2 -19.66 17.38 32.71
CA THR A 2 -18.45 16.72 32.24
C THR A 2 -18.85 15.53 31.38
N THR A 3 -18.67 15.66 30.07
CA THR A 3 -18.84 14.52 29.15
C THR A 3 -17.80 13.47 29.48
N ARG A 4 -18.21 12.35 30.06
CA ARG A 4 -17.35 11.18 30.24
C ARG A 4 -16.85 10.77 28.84
N ARG A 5 -15.52 10.71 28.64
CA ARG A 5 -14.92 10.07 27.48
C ARG A 5 -15.47 8.64 27.39
N ASP A 6 -15.99 8.29 26.24
CA ASP A 6 -16.39 6.90 25.95
C ASP A 6 -15.10 6.07 25.94
N PRO A 7 -14.93 5.11 26.85
CA PRO A 7 -13.72 4.29 26.90
C PRO A 7 -13.55 3.37 25.68
N PHE A 8 -14.54 3.31 24.79
CA PHE A 8 -14.60 2.34 23.69
C PHE A 8 -14.56 2.95 22.29
N GLY A 9 -14.37 4.27 22.15
CA GLY A 9 -14.28 4.80 20.79
C GLY A 9 -14.15 6.32 20.70
N PRO A 10 -13.94 6.80 19.45
CA PRO A 10 -13.94 8.22 19.15
C PRO A 10 -15.29 8.83 19.52
N ARG A 11 -15.30 10.13 19.85
CA ARG A 11 -16.56 10.84 20.08
C ARG A 11 -17.40 10.81 18.82
N VAL A 12 -18.49 10.08 18.84
CA VAL A 12 -19.51 10.16 17.81
C VAL A 12 -20.21 11.49 17.99
N GLY A 13 -20.07 12.40 17.03
CA GLY A 13 -20.68 13.73 17.08
C GLY A 13 -22.17 13.63 17.36
N SER A 14 -22.72 14.56 18.13
CA SER A 14 -24.08 14.60 18.69
C SER A 14 -25.23 14.65 17.65
N ARG A 15 -24.94 14.38 16.37
CA ARG A 15 -25.91 14.36 15.27
C ARG A 15 -26.36 12.98 14.81
N ILE A 16 -25.88 11.89 15.41
CA ILE A 16 -26.54 10.60 15.27
C ILE A 16 -27.77 10.69 16.15
N GLY A 17 -28.90 10.83 15.49
CA GLY A 17 -30.18 11.01 16.15
C GLY A 17 -30.42 9.94 17.24
N SER A 18 -31.16 10.30 18.24
CA SER A 18 -31.58 9.49 19.40
C SER A 18 -32.43 8.26 19.05
N SER A 19 -32.43 7.79 17.84
CA SER A 19 -33.00 6.49 17.44
C SER A 19 -32.06 5.40 17.96
N GLY A 20 -32.53 4.58 18.87
CA GLY A 20 -31.83 3.61 19.73
C GLY A 20 -30.82 2.62 19.14
N VAL A 21 -30.39 2.78 17.91
CA VAL A 21 -29.41 1.93 17.18
C VAL A 21 -27.95 2.29 17.52
N GLY A 22 -27.70 3.16 18.44
CA GLY A 22 -26.35 3.53 18.89
C GLY A 22 -26.17 3.50 20.42
N GLY A 23 -27.06 2.83 21.14
CA GLY A 23 -27.02 2.73 22.59
C GLY A 23 -25.76 2.06 23.14
N ALA A 24 -25.43 2.33 24.41
CA ALA A 24 -24.27 1.76 25.09
C ALA A 24 -24.20 0.23 25.02
N GLU A 25 -25.34 -0.43 24.94
CA GLU A 25 -25.46 -1.88 24.84
C GLU A 25 -25.08 -2.41 23.46
N TYR A 26 -25.49 -1.74 22.39
CA TYR A 26 -25.08 -2.04 21.02
C TYR A 26 -23.56 -1.81 20.84
N ARG A 27 -23.03 -0.72 21.36
CA ARG A 27 -21.58 -0.43 21.30
C ARG A 27 -20.75 -1.46 22.07
N ARG A 28 -21.26 -2.00 23.21
CA ARG A 28 -20.61 -3.11 23.92
C ARG A 28 -20.61 -4.39 23.11
N ALA A 29 -21.77 -4.76 22.57
CA ALA A 29 -21.89 -5.98 21.76
C ALA A 29 -20.98 -5.93 20.52
N VAL A 30 -20.81 -4.76 19.90
CA VAL A 30 -19.91 -4.57 18.77
C VAL A 30 -18.45 -4.59 19.23
N ALA A 31 -18.11 -3.95 20.36
CA ALA A 31 -16.76 -3.99 20.93
C ALA A 31 -16.34 -5.40 21.33
N ASP A 32 -17.27 -6.19 21.90
CA ASP A 32 -17.02 -7.60 22.27
C ASP A 32 -16.79 -8.48 21.04
N ASN A 33 -17.41 -8.15 19.90
CA ASN A 33 -17.18 -8.84 18.63
C ASN A 33 -15.93 -8.33 17.88
N TRP A 34 -15.41 -7.16 18.23
CA TRP A 34 -14.23 -6.60 17.63
C TRP A 34 -12.96 -7.43 17.86
N HIS A 35 -12.88 -8.16 18.95
CA HIS A 35 -11.77 -9.07 19.26
C HIS A 35 -11.61 -10.22 18.25
N SER A 36 -12.60 -10.44 17.40
CA SER A 36 -12.50 -11.41 16.30
C SER A 36 -11.78 -10.88 15.07
N ILE A 37 -11.47 -9.57 15.02
CA ILE A 37 -10.67 -8.97 13.96
C ILE A 37 -9.20 -8.97 14.41
N GLY A 38 -8.47 -9.94 13.97
CA GLY A 38 -7.07 -10.10 14.30
C GLY A 38 -6.46 -11.21 13.46
N LEU A 39 -5.18 -11.45 13.66
CA LEU A 39 -4.50 -12.56 13.00
C LEU A 39 -5.04 -13.90 13.50
N PRO A 40 -5.25 -14.88 12.59
CA PRO A 40 -5.56 -16.24 12.98
C PRO A 40 -4.44 -16.83 13.85
N PRO A 41 -4.75 -17.78 14.75
CA PRO A 41 -3.75 -18.38 15.64
C PRO A 41 -2.56 -19.00 14.91
N ASP A 42 -2.80 -19.60 13.75
CA ASP A 42 -1.73 -20.21 12.93
C ASP A 42 -0.75 -19.15 12.40
N ALA A 43 -1.27 -18.01 11.91
CA ALA A 43 -0.42 -16.92 11.44
C ALA A 43 0.38 -16.28 12.60
N LEU A 44 -0.25 -16.10 13.76
CA LEU A 44 0.47 -15.65 14.97
C LEU A 44 1.60 -16.60 15.34
N ALA A 45 1.34 -17.90 15.33
CA ALA A 45 2.37 -18.92 15.65
C ALA A 45 3.50 -18.91 14.61
N GLU A 46 3.22 -18.72 13.33
CA GLU A 46 4.22 -18.59 12.27
C GLU A 46 5.10 -17.34 12.46
N ILE A 47 4.49 -16.20 12.82
CA ILE A 47 5.18 -14.93 13.10
C ILE A 47 6.07 -15.06 14.36
N GLU A 48 5.53 -15.65 15.44
CA GLU A 48 6.30 -15.90 16.68
C GLU A 48 7.46 -16.87 16.44
N ALA A 49 7.25 -17.93 15.64
CA ALA A 49 8.30 -18.88 15.28
C ALA A 49 9.43 -18.25 14.47
N ALA A 50 9.14 -17.16 13.72
CA ALA A 50 10.15 -16.35 13.04
C ALA A 50 10.89 -15.38 14.00
N GLY A 51 10.58 -15.40 15.30
CA GLY A 51 11.21 -14.54 16.31
C GLY A 51 10.68 -13.11 16.34
N ILE A 52 9.54 -12.85 15.70
CA ILE A 52 8.94 -11.52 15.62
C ILE A 52 7.97 -11.34 16.78
N VAL A 53 8.17 -10.25 17.52
CA VAL A 53 7.25 -9.76 18.56
C VAL A 53 6.50 -8.57 18.00
N LEU A 54 5.19 -8.71 17.86
CA LEU A 54 4.35 -7.63 17.31
C LEU A 54 4.40 -6.39 18.20
N PRO A 55 4.50 -5.19 17.62
CA PRO A 55 4.60 -3.94 18.36
C PRO A 55 3.24 -3.51 18.93
N ASP A 56 3.30 -2.54 19.86
CA ASP A 56 2.11 -1.78 20.24
C ASP A 56 1.64 -0.89 19.07
N LEU A 57 0.48 -1.19 18.52
CA LEU A 57 -0.08 -0.47 17.38
C LEU A 57 -0.38 1.01 17.71
N ASP A 58 -0.56 1.39 18.97
CA ASP A 58 -0.73 2.80 19.33
C ASP A 58 0.58 3.61 19.13
N VAL A 59 1.75 2.95 19.20
CA VAL A 59 3.05 3.56 18.84
C VAL A 59 3.12 3.81 17.35
N VAL A 60 2.77 2.79 16.54
CA VAL A 60 2.72 2.91 15.06
C VAL A 60 1.78 4.04 14.62
N ARG A 61 0.55 4.05 15.16
CA ARG A 61 -0.46 5.07 14.85
C ARG A 61 0.03 6.48 15.15
N ARG A 62 0.70 6.67 16.29
CA ARG A 62 1.23 7.97 16.70
C ARG A 62 2.35 8.43 15.77
N TYR A 63 3.30 7.55 15.47
CA TYR A 63 4.36 7.82 14.53
C TYR A 63 3.81 8.28 13.18
N ARG A 64 2.89 7.53 12.59
CA ARG A 64 2.27 7.86 11.31
C ARG A 64 1.57 9.23 11.31
N LEU A 65 0.79 9.50 12.34
CA LEU A 65 0.13 10.80 12.49
C LEU A 65 1.14 11.94 12.62
N ASP A 66 2.22 11.74 13.40
CA ASP A 66 3.26 12.74 13.58
C ASP A 66 3.99 13.02 12.26
N ARG A 67 4.26 12.01 11.43
CA ARG A 67 4.82 12.17 10.09
C ARG A 67 3.93 13.02 9.18
N VAL A 68 2.63 12.72 9.13
CA VAL A 68 1.67 13.52 8.35
C VAL A 68 1.65 14.98 8.84
N ARG A 69 1.59 15.19 10.14
CA ARG A 69 1.56 16.53 10.73
C ARG A 69 2.86 17.31 10.52
N GLU A 70 3.99 16.64 10.52
CA GLU A 70 5.29 17.22 10.19
C GLU A 70 5.26 17.81 8.79
N GLN A 71 4.83 17.05 7.80
CA GLN A 71 4.71 17.52 6.42
C GLN A 71 3.72 18.67 6.26
N LEU A 72 2.59 18.62 6.94
CA LEU A 72 1.62 19.72 6.94
C LEU A 72 2.19 21.03 7.49
N ARG A 73 3.03 20.95 8.54
CA ARG A 73 3.69 22.12 9.12
C ARG A 73 4.80 22.66 8.23
N GLU A 74 5.63 21.79 7.65
CA GLU A 74 6.71 22.16 6.73
C GLU A 74 6.18 22.90 5.49
N LEU A 75 5.04 22.43 4.96
CA LEU A 75 4.38 23.03 3.79
C LEU A 75 3.45 24.18 4.15
N ASP A 76 3.29 24.48 5.44
CA ASP A 76 2.39 25.50 5.99
C ASP A 76 0.94 25.32 5.52
N TYR A 77 0.40 24.10 5.69
CA TYR A 77 -0.99 23.76 5.42
C TYR A 77 -1.80 23.70 6.72
N ALA A 78 -3.09 24.13 6.68
CA ALA A 78 -4.03 23.98 7.78
C ALA A 78 -4.30 22.51 8.14
N GLY A 79 -4.27 21.67 7.14
CA GLY A 79 -4.53 20.24 7.25
C GLY A 79 -4.70 19.60 5.87
N ILE A 80 -5.07 18.32 5.88
CA ILE A 80 -5.29 17.52 4.69
C ILE A 80 -6.65 16.81 4.76
N VAL A 81 -7.31 16.70 3.59
CA VAL A 81 -8.49 15.85 3.39
C VAL A 81 -8.06 14.64 2.57
N LEU A 82 -8.22 13.46 3.13
CA LEU A 82 -7.83 12.18 2.53
C LEU A 82 -9.05 11.41 2.05
N TYR A 83 -9.03 10.97 0.82
CA TYR A 83 -10.02 10.08 0.19
C TYR A 83 -9.44 8.73 -0.17
N ASP A 84 -8.12 8.66 -0.41
CA ASP A 84 -7.45 7.41 -0.71
C ASP A 84 -7.53 6.44 0.48
N PRO A 85 -8.03 5.21 0.30
CA PRO A 85 -8.14 4.24 1.40
C PRO A 85 -6.81 3.91 2.07
N VAL A 86 -5.70 3.90 1.31
CA VAL A 86 -4.36 3.65 1.84
C VAL A 86 -3.91 4.83 2.70
N HIS A 87 -4.13 6.07 2.25
CA HIS A 87 -3.80 7.27 3.02
C HIS A 87 -4.65 7.39 4.29
N ILE A 88 -5.97 7.11 4.19
CA ILE A 88 -6.84 7.06 5.36
C ILE A 88 -6.35 5.99 6.34
N ARG A 89 -5.99 4.79 5.85
CA ARG A 89 -5.47 3.70 6.66
C ARG A 89 -4.15 4.09 7.34
N TYR A 90 -3.22 4.70 6.61
CA TYR A 90 -1.95 5.17 7.16
C TYR A 90 -2.16 6.15 8.30
N ALA A 91 -2.93 7.21 8.07
CA ALA A 91 -3.12 8.29 9.04
C ALA A 91 -3.94 7.87 10.26
N SER A 92 -4.94 6.98 10.12
CA SER A 92 -5.93 6.69 11.15
C SER A 92 -5.98 5.23 11.61
N ASP A 93 -5.34 4.31 10.89
CA ASP A 93 -5.48 2.85 11.05
C ASP A 93 -6.94 2.38 11.01
N THR A 94 -7.77 3.04 10.20
CA THR A 94 -9.16 2.65 9.98
C THR A 94 -9.39 2.20 8.56
N THR A 95 -10.22 1.19 8.38
CA THR A 95 -10.58 0.64 7.07
C THR A 95 -12.09 0.40 6.99
N ASN A 96 -12.66 0.56 5.81
CA ASN A 96 -14.04 0.24 5.49
C ASN A 96 -14.18 0.02 4.00
N MET A 97 -14.37 -1.22 3.56
CA MET A 97 -14.56 -1.60 2.15
C MET A 97 -13.52 -0.96 1.22
N SER A 98 -12.22 -1.12 1.51
CA SER A 98 -11.13 -0.37 0.89
C SER A 98 -11.16 -0.40 -0.65
N LEU A 99 -11.36 -1.56 -1.27
CA LEU A 99 -11.47 -1.66 -2.73
C LEU A 99 -12.68 -0.92 -3.29
N TRP A 100 -13.81 -0.95 -2.59
CA TRP A 100 -15.01 -0.23 -3.02
C TRP A 100 -14.86 1.29 -2.85
N THR A 101 -14.28 1.74 -1.73
CA THR A 101 -14.05 3.17 -1.46
C THR A 101 -12.94 3.77 -2.33
N ALA A 102 -12.05 2.96 -2.89
CA ALA A 102 -11.09 3.40 -3.89
C ALA A 102 -11.77 3.91 -5.19
N HIS A 103 -12.93 3.33 -5.54
CA HIS A 103 -13.73 3.76 -6.70
C HIS A 103 -14.77 4.82 -6.33
N ASN A 104 -15.25 4.81 -5.08
CA ASN A 104 -16.39 5.58 -4.61
C ASN A 104 -15.95 6.46 -3.43
N PRO A 105 -15.57 7.74 -3.65
CA PRO A 105 -15.03 8.62 -2.62
C PRO A 105 -16.12 9.10 -1.65
N CYS A 106 -16.75 8.16 -0.94
CA CYS A 106 -17.84 8.39 0.01
C CYS A 106 -17.38 8.35 1.48
N ARG A 107 -16.11 8.10 1.71
CA ARG A 107 -15.45 8.08 3.01
C ARG A 107 -14.22 8.98 2.93
N TYR A 108 -14.01 9.83 3.91
CA TYR A 108 -12.88 10.74 3.92
C TYR A 108 -12.44 11.09 5.35
N LEU A 109 -11.20 11.54 5.47
CA LEU A 109 -10.57 11.87 6.73
C LEU A 109 -9.99 13.28 6.68
N TRP A 110 -10.30 14.10 7.68
CA TRP A 110 -9.58 15.33 7.95
C TRP A 110 -8.47 15.08 8.96
N VAL A 111 -7.26 15.49 8.62
CA VAL A 111 -6.12 15.55 9.54
C VAL A 111 -5.64 16.99 9.59
N GLY A 112 -5.84 17.67 10.74
CA GLY A 112 -5.28 19.00 10.95
C GLY A 112 -3.78 18.95 11.22
N ALA A 113 -3.04 19.98 10.79
CA ALA A 113 -1.65 20.18 11.22
C ALA A 113 -1.56 20.21 12.75
N GLU A 114 -2.60 20.76 13.35
CA GLU A 114 -2.87 20.73 14.81
C GLU A 114 -4.35 20.34 15.02
N GLY A 115 -4.70 20.01 16.26
CA GLY A 115 -6.09 19.71 16.62
C GLY A 115 -6.57 18.30 16.26
N PRO A 116 -7.89 18.09 16.06
CA PRO A 116 -8.47 16.77 15.96
C PRO A 116 -8.28 16.12 14.59
N MET A 117 -8.25 14.79 14.60
CA MET A 117 -8.49 13.95 13.44
C MET A 117 -9.98 13.63 13.37
N ILE A 118 -10.64 13.94 12.24
CA ILE A 118 -12.08 13.76 12.06
C ILE A 118 -12.33 12.82 10.89
N LEU A 119 -12.89 11.65 11.19
CA LEU A 119 -13.27 10.68 10.19
C LEU A 119 -14.72 10.90 9.75
N PHE A 120 -14.96 11.00 8.46
CA PHE A 120 -16.27 11.00 7.85
C PHE A 120 -16.53 9.62 7.23
N ASP A 121 -17.49 8.91 7.78
CA ASP A 121 -17.80 7.53 7.36
C ASP A 121 -19.31 7.34 7.15
N TYR A 122 -19.72 6.18 6.70
CA TYR A 122 -21.15 5.85 6.64
C TYR A 122 -21.79 6.05 8.00
N GLY A 123 -23.03 6.53 8.03
CA GLY A 123 -23.72 6.91 9.26
C GLY A 123 -23.75 5.81 10.34
N ASP A 124 -23.84 4.56 9.92
CA ASP A 124 -23.91 3.40 10.83
C ASP A 124 -22.54 2.70 11.01
N ALA A 125 -21.47 3.18 10.37
CA ALA A 125 -20.17 2.53 10.38
C ALA A 125 -19.18 3.11 11.41
N ALA A 126 -19.58 4.08 12.23
CA ALA A 126 -18.71 4.74 13.21
C ALA A 126 -18.01 3.76 14.18
N PHE A 127 -18.62 2.59 14.45
CA PHE A 127 -18.05 1.56 15.30
C PHE A 127 -16.76 0.95 14.74
N LEU A 128 -16.58 0.95 13.42
CA LEU A 128 -15.37 0.43 12.77
C LEU A 128 -14.09 1.19 13.17
N ALA A 129 -14.22 2.45 13.60
CA ALA A 129 -13.13 3.26 14.11
C ALA A 129 -12.93 3.14 15.63
N GLY A 130 -13.62 2.22 16.31
CA GLY A 130 -13.60 2.10 17.78
C GLY A 130 -12.22 1.80 18.37
N HIS A 131 -11.34 1.15 17.64
CA HIS A 131 -9.95 0.86 18.02
C HIS A 131 -8.99 2.03 17.76
N ALA A 132 -9.34 2.95 16.89
CA ALA A 132 -8.49 4.04 16.43
C ALA A 132 -8.55 5.23 17.40
N ARG A 133 -7.79 5.15 18.49
CA ARG A 133 -7.83 6.12 19.61
C ARG A 133 -7.43 7.53 19.21
N LEU A 134 -6.69 7.71 18.11
CA LEU A 134 -6.27 9.01 17.60
C LEU A 134 -7.34 9.69 16.74
N VAL A 135 -8.36 8.95 16.30
CA VAL A 135 -9.55 9.55 15.66
C VAL A 135 -10.45 10.10 16.74
N GLU A 136 -10.48 11.42 16.89
CA GLU A 136 -11.18 12.08 17.99
C GLU A 136 -12.67 12.22 17.74
N GLU A 137 -13.07 12.32 16.46
CA GLU A 137 -14.47 12.46 16.06
C GLU A 137 -14.78 11.62 14.82
N VAL A 138 -15.95 11.00 14.79
CA VAL A 138 -16.50 10.35 13.60
C VAL A 138 -17.83 11.02 13.26
N ARG A 139 -17.95 11.49 12.02
CA ARG A 139 -19.15 12.13 11.47
C ARG A 139 -19.74 11.30 10.33
N PRO A 140 -21.05 11.35 10.09
CA PRO A 140 -21.63 10.84 8.86
C PRO A 140 -21.07 11.58 7.65
N ALA A 141 -20.56 10.85 6.66
CA ALA A 141 -20.05 11.43 5.43
C ALA A 141 -21.17 12.06 4.60
N THR A 142 -20.95 13.27 4.13
CA THR A 142 -21.80 13.88 3.09
C THR A 142 -21.31 13.38 1.73
N GLN A 143 -22.11 12.54 1.09
CA GLN A 143 -21.81 11.96 -0.21
C GLN A 143 -22.33 12.87 -1.31
N TRP A 144 -21.46 13.19 -2.28
CA TRP A 144 -21.78 14.12 -3.38
C TRP A 144 -21.59 13.52 -4.76
N MET A 145 -21.29 12.22 -4.85
CA MET A 145 -21.15 11.52 -6.13
C MET A 145 -22.51 11.38 -6.82
N TYR A 146 -22.49 11.42 -8.15
CA TYR A 146 -23.70 11.28 -8.96
C TYR A 146 -24.46 9.98 -8.68
N GLU A 147 -23.73 8.87 -8.46
CA GLU A 147 -24.30 7.56 -8.12
C GLU A 147 -25.24 7.60 -6.91
N LEU A 148 -24.88 8.38 -5.90
CA LEU A 148 -25.65 8.46 -4.63
C LEU A 148 -26.55 9.70 -4.55
N SER A 149 -26.23 10.74 -5.28
CA SER A 149 -26.94 12.02 -5.21
C SER A 149 -27.78 12.30 -6.46
N GLY A 150 -27.53 11.62 -7.58
CA GLY A 150 -28.22 11.81 -8.84
C GLY A 150 -28.26 13.28 -9.25
N ILE A 151 -29.44 13.75 -9.66
CA ILE A 151 -29.65 15.15 -10.08
C ILE A 151 -29.50 16.18 -8.95
N GLU A 152 -29.41 15.72 -7.69
CA GLU A 152 -29.21 16.56 -6.51
C GLU A 152 -27.72 16.72 -6.13
N MET A 153 -26.80 16.26 -6.98
CA MET A 153 -25.35 16.32 -6.75
C MET A 153 -24.88 17.72 -6.33
N ASP A 154 -25.34 18.77 -6.99
CA ASP A 154 -24.99 20.16 -6.66
C ASP A 154 -25.39 20.55 -5.24
N ARG A 155 -26.53 20.07 -4.75
CA ARG A 155 -26.97 20.31 -3.38
C ARG A 155 -26.06 19.57 -2.38
N SER A 156 -25.74 18.34 -2.67
CA SER A 156 -24.85 17.53 -1.84
C SER A 156 -23.43 18.12 -1.80
N LEU A 157 -22.93 18.58 -2.94
CA LEU A 157 -21.63 19.22 -3.07
C LEU A 157 -21.55 20.54 -2.27
N ARG A 158 -22.61 21.37 -2.34
CA ARG A 158 -22.69 22.59 -1.51
C ARG A 158 -22.71 22.29 -0.02
N ARG A 159 -23.38 21.22 0.41
CA ARG A 159 -23.43 20.78 1.81
C ARG A 159 -22.06 20.28 2.27
N TRP A 160 -21.45 19.38 1.50
CA TRP A 160 -20.13 18.83 1.76
C TRP A 160 -19.06 19.92 1.86
N SER A 161 -19.00 20.83 0.85
CA SER A 161 -18.01 21.91 0.88
C SER A 161 -18.20 22.89 2.03
N ALA A 162 -19.45 23.17 2.44
CA ALA A 162 -19.72 23.98 3.62
C ALA A 162 -19.26 23.30 4.92
N GLU A 163 -19.44 21.99 5.02
CA GLU A 163 -18.99 21.19 6.17
C GLU A 163 -17.46 21.20 6.29
N LEU A 164 -16.73 20.93 5.19
CA LEU A 164 -15.26 20.97 5.20
C LEU A 164 -14.72 22.37 5.51
N VAL A 165 -15.29 23.42 4.93
CA VAL A 165 -14.87 24.80 5.25
C VAL A 165 -15.09 25.10 6.74
N SER A 166 -16.20 24.65 7.33
CA SER A 166 -16.44 24.82 8.78
C SER A 166 -15.37 24.11 9.63
N VAL A 167 -14.91 22.92 9.20
CA VAL A 167 -13.81 22.21 9.88
C VAL A 167 -12.50 23.01 9.80
N VAL A 168 -12.20 23.55 8.63
CA VAL A 168 -10.98 24.37 8.42
C VAL A 168 -11.06 25.67 9.25
N GLU A 169 -12.22 26.32 9.32
CA GLU A 169 -12.42 27.53 10.12
C GLU A 169 -12.29 27.26 11.62
N GLU A 170 -12.75 26.11 12.08
CA GLU A 170 -12.66 25.72 13.49
C GLU A 170 -11.25 25.28 13.90
N HIS A 171 -10.52 24.58 13.03
CA HIS A 171 -9.29 23.89 13.39
C HIS A 171 -8.04 24.35 12.62
N GLY A 172 -8.19 25.15 11.58
CA GLY A 172 -7.07 25.57 10.71
C GLY A 172 -6.26 26.77 11.23
N GLY A 173 -6.58 27.34 12.41
CA GLY A 173 -5.84 28.46 12.97
C GLY A 173 -5.85 29.73 12.12
N GLY A 174 -6.83 29.88 11.21
CA GLY A 174 -6.89 30.98 10.24
C GLY A 174 -6.17 30.72 8.92
N ASN A 175 -5.39 29.65 8.80
CA ASN A 175 -4.80 29.20 7.55
C ASN A 175 -5.87 28.55 6.67
N ARG A 176 -5.92 28.90 5.39
CA ARG A 176 -6.90 28.37 4.42
C ARG A 176 -6.26 27.52 3.34
N ARG A 177 -4.96 27.24 3.44
CA ARG A 177 -4.26 26.29 2.56
C ARG A 177 -4.50 24.88 3.05
N VAL A 178 -5.17 24.08 2.24
CA VAL A 178 -5.60 22.72 2.56
C VAL A 178 -5.13 21.75 1.49
N ALA A 179 -4.47 20.70 1.89
CA ALA A 179 -4.10 19.61 0.99
C ALA A 179 -5.31 18.68 0.77
N ILE A 180 -5.43 18.12 -0.43
CA ILE A 180 -6.41 17.08 -0.75
C ILE A 180 -5.77 16.06 -1.70
N ASP A 181 -5.91 14.78 -1.40
CA ASP A 181 -5.26 13.73 -2.18
C ASP A 181 -6.04 13.34 -3.44
N ARG A 182 -7.37 13.35 -3.35
CA ARG A 182 -8.28 13.07 -4.48
C ARG A 182 -9.47 13.98 -4.45
N ALA A 183 -9.75 14.63 -5.59
CA ALA A 183 -10.96 15.44 -5.76
C ALA A 183 -11.38 15.50 -7.22
N SER A 184 -12.69 15.57 -7.48
CA SER A 184 -13.20 15.91 -8.81
C SER A 184 -13.04 17.41 -9.08
N PRO A 185 -13.08 17.86 -10.34
CA PRO A 185 -13.09 19.28 -10.68
C PRO A 185 -14.19 20.06 -9.95
N ASP A 186 -15.39 19.50 -9.84
CA ASP A 186 -16.51 20.15 -9.15
C ASP A 186 -16.26 20.31 -7.66
N ALA A 187 -15.63 19.32 -7.02
CA ALA A 187 -15.23 19.39 -5.60
C ALA A 187 -14.18 20.50 -5.38
N ILE A 188 -13.17 20.59 -6.26
CA ILE A 188 -12.15 21.65 -6.22
C ILE A 188 -12.83 23.02 -6.33
N HIS A 189 -13.64 23.25 -7.35
CA HIS A 189 -14.33 24.50 -7.56
C HIS A 189 -15.25 24.88 -6.37
N ALA A 190 -15.93 23.88 -5.78
CA ALA A 190 -16.80 24.12 -4.63
C ALA A 190 -16.06 24.59 -3.37
N LEU A 191 -14.86 24.06 -3.14
CA LEU A 191 -14.02 24.44 -2.00
C LEU A 191 -13.32 25.79 -2.25
N GLU A 192 -12.73 26.00 -3.42
CA GLU A 192 -12.10 27.26 -3.82
C GLU A 192 -13.10 28.43 -3.85
N GLY A 193 -14.31 28.17 -4.36
CA GLY A 193 -15.42 29.14 -4.34
C GLY A 193 -15.86 29.56 -2.95
N ARG A 194 -15.41 28.83 -1.88
CA ARG A 194 -15.60 29.17 -0.47
C ARG A 194 -14.33 29.74 0.18
N GLY A 195 -13.29 30.00 -0.62
CA GLY A 195 -12.09 30.68 -0.20
C GLY A 195 -11.03 29.76 0.43
N LEU A 196 -11.07 28.45 0.18
CA LEU A 196 -9.93 27.58 0.45
C LEU A 196 -8.91 27.66 -0.69
N GLU A 197 -7.65 27.52 -0.34
CA GLU A 197 -6.52 27.41 -1.26
C GLU A 197 -6.07 25.95 -1.28
N LEU A 198 -6.43 25.23 -2.35
CA LEU A 198 -6.16 23.79 -2.40
C LEU A 198 -4.75 23.48 -2.87
N ARG A 199 -4.18 22.41 -2.30
CA ARG A 199 -2.85 21.88 -2.58
C ARG A 199 -2.92 20.37 -2.81
N ASN A 200 -1.90 19.84 -3.52
CA ASN A 200 -1.77 18.42 -3.76
C ASN A 200 -1.45 17.68 -2.45
N GLY A 201 -2.33 16.77 -2.04
CA GLY A 201 -2.16 15.95 -0.84
C GLY A 201 -1.25 14.74 -1.04
N GLY A 202 -1.00 14.35 -2.31
CA GLY A 202 -0.08 13.26 -2.62
C GLY A 202 1.33 13.53 -2.08
N GLU A 203 1.85 14.74 -2.28
CA GLU A 203 3.17 15.13 -1.76
C GLU A 203 3.28 14.93 -0.23
N VAL A 204 2.27 15.36 0.52
CA VAL A 204 2.22 15.20 1.97
C VAL A 204 2.29 13.72 2.37
N MET A 205 1.48 12.89 1.72
CA MET A 205 1.34 11.49 2.11
C MET A 205 2.51 10.63 1.67
N GLU A 206 3.02 10.83 0.47
CA GLU A 206 4.16 10.07 -0.05
C GLU A 206 5.43 10.34 0.77
N VAL A 207 5.72 11.59 1.11
CA VAL A 207 6.86 11.93 1.96
C VAL A 207 6.66 11.44 3.40
N ALA A 208 5.43 11.55 3.95
CA ALA A 208 5.15 11.05 5.29
C ALA A 208 5.38 9.53 5.40
N ARG A 209 5.02 8.77 4.36
CA ARG A 209 5.10 7.30 4.33
C ARG A 209 6.50 6.77 4.04
N SER A 210 7.36 7.56 3.42
CA SER A 210 8.66 7.08 2.89
C SER A 210 9.60 6.49 3.94
N ILE A 211 9.64 7.07 5.15
CA ILE A 211 10.50 6.59 6.25
C ILE A 211 9.67 5.78 7.24
N LYS A 212 10.06 4.53 7.45
CA LYS A 212 9.37 3.59 8.36
C LYS A 212 9.96 3.64 9.76
N SER A 213 9.10 3.62 10.77
CA SER A 213 9.56 3.40 12.15
C SER A 213 10.03 1.94 12.35
N PRO A 214 10.81 1.65 13.40
CA PRO A 214 11.16 0.27 13.75
C PRO A 214 9.94 -0.64 13.95
N GLU A 215 8.85 -0.08 14.46
CA GLU A 215 7.59 -0.81 14.65
C GLU A 215 6.90 -1.10 13.31
N GLU A 216 6.91 -0.17 12.35
CA GLU A 216 6.40 -0.42 11.00
C GLU A 216 7.25 -1.46 10.27
N VAL A 217 8.57 -1.42 10.39
CA VAL A 217 9.46 -2.45 9.88
C VAL A 217 9.13 -3.82 10.49
N THR A 218 8.80 -3.86 11.78
CA THR A 218 8.37 -5.11 12.44
C THR A 218 7.06 -5.63 11.85
N LEU A 219 6.10 -4.76 11.53
CA LEU A 219 4.85 -5.15 10.86
C LEU A 219 5.11 -5.64 9.42
N LEU A 220 6.00 -4.99 8.67
CA LEU A 220 6.44 -5.46 7.34
C LEU A 220 7.06 -6.85 7.43
N ARG A 221 7.95 -7.10 8.39
CA ARG A 221 8.52 -8.43 8.61
C ARG A 221 7.47 -9.48 8.94
N ALA A 222 6.45 -9.12 9.74
CA ALA A 222 5.34 -10.02 10.04
C ALA A 222 4.51 -10.34 8.78
N ALA A 223 4.23 -9.34 7.94
CA ALA A 223 3.57 -9.54 6.65
C ALA A 223 4.42 -10.39 5.70
N THR A 224 5.75 -10.19 5.69
CA THR A 224 6.69 -11.00 4.89
C THR A 224 6.64 -12.47 5.28
N VAL A 225 6.54 -12.81 6.57
CA VAL A 225 6.37 -14.22 7.01
C VAL A 225 5.11 -14.84 6.37
N VAL A 226 4.00 -14.10 6.35
CA VAL A 226 2.75 -14.57 5.73
C VAL A 226 2.93 -14.75 4.21
N THR A 227 3.63 -13.83 3.56
CA THR A 227 3.94 -13.92 2.13
C THR A 227 4.82 -15.12 1.83
N ASP A 228 5.91 -15.32 2.56
CA ASP A 228 6.82 -16.45 2.38
C ASP A 228 6.07 -17.80 2.52
N ARG A 229 5.15 -17.93 3.49
CA ARG A 229 4.28 -19.11 3.64
C ARG A 229 3.28 -19.27 2.52
N SER A 230 2.78 -18.16 1.99
CA SER A 230 1.86 -18.20 0.84
C SER A 230 2.60 -18.63 -0.43
N LEU A 231 3.85 -18.20 -0.61
CA LEU A 231 4.74 -18.65 -1.67
C LEU A 231 5.13 -20.12 -1.53
N ASP A 232 5.40 -20.63 -0.32
CA ASP A 232 5.63 -22.06 -0.08
C ASP A 232 4.45 -22.90 -0.59
N ALA A 233 3.22 -22.48 -0.28
CA ALA A 233 2.01 -23.18 -0.72
C ALA A 233 1.82 -23.07 -2.26
N MET A 234 2.07 -21.89 -2.82
CA MET A 234 2.01 -21.65 -4.26
C MET A 234 3.06 -22.50 -4.99
N ARG A 235 4.28 -22.57 -4.46
CA ARG A 235 5.35 -23.39 -5.00
C ARG A 235 5.00 -24.89 -4.96
N ALA A 236 4.40 -25.35 -3.87
CA ALA A 236 3.96 -26.75 -3.73
C ALA A 236 2.81 -27.11 -4.68
N ALA A 237 1.99 -26.14 -5.06
CA ALA A 237 0.88 -26.33 -6.00
C ALA A 237 1.33 -26.24 -7.48
N LEU A 238 2.53 -25.74 -7.75
CA LEU A 238 3.01 -25.56 -9.12
C LEU A 238 3.39 -26.94 -9.72
N GLU A 239 2.51 -27.43 -10.58
CA GLU A 239 2.73 -28.64 -11.37
C GLU A 239 2.24 -28.45 -12.82
N PRO A 240 2.84 -29.11 -13.80
CA PRO A 240 2.32 -29.09 -15.16
C PRO A 240 0.87 -29.61 -15.21
N GLY A 241 0.01 -28.90 -15.92
CA GLY A 241 -1.41 -29.24 -16.05
C GLY A 241 -2.37 -28.32 -15.33
N ILE A 242 -1.93 -27.55 -14.35
CA ILE A 242 -2.77 -26.50 -13.75
C ILE A 242 -2.77 -25.24 -14.60
N THR A 243 -3.76 -24.39 -14.43
CA THR A 243 -3.82 -23.08 -15.10
C THR A 243 -3.10 -22.01 -14.29
N GLU A 244 -2.71 -20.92 -14.94
CA GLU A 244 -2.17 -19.73 -14.27
C GLU A 244 -3.15 -19.18 -13.22
N LEU A 245 -4.46 -19.19 -13.52
CA LEU A 245 -5.52 -18.76 -12.58
C LEU A 245 -5.59 -19.64 -11.34
N GLU A 246 -5.48 -20.97 -11.49
CA GLU A 246 -5.49 -21.88 -10.35
C GLU A 246 -4.27 -21.65 -9.45
N LEU A 247 -3.09 -21.45 -10.04
CA LEU A 247 -1.88 -21.16 -9.29
C LEU A 247 -1.98 -19.81 -8.56
N TRP A 248 -2.49 -18.76 -9.22
CA TRP A 248 -2.70 -17.45 -8.62
C TRP A 248 -3.71 -17.49 -7.47
N ALA A 249 -4.77 -18.29 -7.60
CA ALA A 249 -5.76 -18.46 -6.55
C ALA A 249 -5.17 -19.02 -5.25
N VAL A 250 -4.12 -19.85 -5.32
CA VAL A 250 -3.41 -20.35 -4.14
C VAL A 250 -2.79 -19.19 -3.34
N LEU A 251 -2.05 -18.30 -4.02
CA LEU A 251 -1.43 -17.14 -3.36
C LEU A 251 -2.47 -16.29 -2.64
N HIS A 252 -3.57 -15.96 -3.32
CA HIS A 252 -4.65 -15.16 -2.74
C HIS A 252 -5.30 -15.85 -1.53
N SER A 253 -5.63 -17.14 -1.68
CA SER A 253 -6.23 -17.94 -0.61
C SER A 253 -5.35 -18.00 0.64
N GLU A 254 -4.05 -18.21 0.46
CA GLU A 254 -3.10 -18.35 1.56
C GLU A 254 -2.87 -17.02 2.28
N ASN A 255 -2.82 -15.89 1.54
CA ASN A 255 -2.75 -14.57 2.14
C ASN A 255 -3.97 -14.29 3.03
N VAL A 256 -5.17 -14.42 2.46
CA VAL A 256 -6.43 -14.13 3.19
C VAL A 256 -6.61 -15.07 4.39
N ARG A 257 -6.30 -16.35 4.24
CA ARG A 257 -6.38 -17.33 5.32
C ARG A 257 -5.47 -17.01 6.51
N ARG A 258 -4.37 -16.31 6.26
CA ARG A 258 -3.40 -15.87 7.30
C ARG A 258 -3.63 -14.44 7.80
N GLY A 259 -4.76 -13.83 7.46
CA GLY A 259 -5.12 -12.47 7.92
C GLY A 259 -4.61 -11.35 7.04
N GLY A 260 -4.12 -11.65 5.83
CA GLY A 260 -3.89 -10.66 4.79
C GLY A 260 -5.20 -10.16 4.17
N GLU A 261 -5.14 -9.10 3.42
CA GLU A 261 -6.33 -8.36 2.99
C GLU A 261 -6.67 -8.62 1.51
N TRP A 262 -5.78 -8.28 0.56
CA TRP A 262 -5.99 -8.51 -0.88
C TRP A 262 -4.64 -8.56 -1.63
N LEU A 263 -4.68 -8.67 -2.96
CA LEU A 263 -3.55 -8.45 -3.86
C LEU A 263 -3.87 -7.27 -4.78
N GLU A 264 -2.94 -6.35 -4.95
CA GLU A 264 -3.13 -5.15 -5.77
C GLU A 264 -3.22 -5.48 -7.26
N THR A 265 -2.45 -6.47 -7.70
CA THR A 265 -2.38 -6.90 -9.10
C THR A 265 -2.76 -8.37 -9.27
N ARG A 266 -2.66 -8.87 -10.48
CA ARG A 266 -2.80 -10.29 -10.81
C ARG A 266 -1.67 -10.73 -11.76
N LEU A 267 -0.48 -10.19 -11.53
CA LEU A 267 0.68 -10.40 -12.40
C LEU A 267 1.26 -11.81 -12.22
N LEU A 268 0.85 -12.69 -13.08
CA LEU A 268 1.41 -14.04 -13.26
C LEU A 268 1.27 -14.47 -14.70
N SER A 269 2.34 -15.00 -15.26
CA SER A 269 2.34 -15.57 -16.61
C SER A 269 3.29 -16.74 -16.71
N SER A 270 3.07 -17.61 -17.70
CA SER A 270 3.86 -18.83 -17.88
C SER A 270 4.31 -19.03 -19.32
N GLY A 271 5.44 -19.72 -19.50
CA GLY A 271 6.03 -20.04 -20.78
C GLY A 271 6.20 -18.79 -21.66
N PRO A 272 5.77 -18.81 -22.95
CA PRO A 272 5.98 -17.69 -23.86
C PRO A 272 5.28 -16.38 -23.42
N ARG A 273 4.35 -16.42 -22.46
CA ARG A 273 3.67 -15.23 -21.95
C ARG A 273 4.49 -14.46 -20.91
N THR A 274 5.59 -15.02 -20.41
CA THR A 274 6.46 -14.30 -19.47
C THR A 274 7.23 -13.15 -20.15
N ASN A 275 7.25 -13.07 -21.48
CA ASN A 275 7.89 -11.99 -22.24
C ASN A 275 7.01 -11.56 -23.42
N PRO A 276 6.53 -10.30 -23.47
CA PRO A 276 6.81 -9.20 -22.54
C PRO A 276 6.08 -9.37 -21.19
N TRP A 277 6.60 -8.70 -20.16
CA TRP A 277 6.01 -8.64 -18.82
C TRP A 277 4.65 -7.89 -18.81
N PHE A 278 4.02 -7.77 -17.65
CA PHE A 278 2.70 -7.18 -17.39
C PHE A 278 1.49 -8.01 -17.83
N GLN A 279 1.66 -9.29 -17.99
CA GLN A 279 0.55 -10.17 -18.32
C GLN A 279 -0.08 -10.75 -17.05
N GLU A 280 -1.37 -10.54 -16.90
CA GLU A 280 -2.16 -11.12 -15.82
C GLU A 280 -2.41 -12.63 -16.02
N ALA A 281 -2.63 -13.33 -14.90
CA ALA A 281 -2.98 -14.73 -14.88
C ALA A 281 -4.19 -15.05 -15.76
N SER A 282 -4.07 -16.10 -16.55
CA SER A 282 -5.05 -16.52 -17.55
C SER A 282 -5.45 -17.99 -17.41
N ALA A 283 -6.35 -18.45 -18.26
CA ALA A 283 -6.72 -19.86 -18.36
C ALA A 283 -5.67 -20.72 -19.08
N ARG A 284 -4.47 -20.18 -19.39
CA ARG A 284 -3.40 -20.97 -19.96
C ARG A 284 -3.00 -22.09 -19.02
N VAL A 285 -2.89 -23.29 -19.56
CA VAL A 285 -2.35 -24.46 -18.85
C VAL A 285 -0.83 -24.37 -18.84
N ILE A 286 -0.24 -24.49 -17.66
CA ILE A 286 1.22 -24.49 -17.46
C ILE A 286 1.78 -25.82 -17.94
N GLU A 287 2.85 -25.77 -18.73
CA GLU A 287 3.48 -26.95 -19.31
C GLU A 287 4.79 -27.29 -18.60
N ASP A 288 5.24 -28.56 -18.74
CA ASP A 288 6.53 -29.01 -18.20
C ASP A 288 7.69 -28.25 -18.82
N GLY A 289 8.49 -27.57 -18.01
CA GLY A 289 9.63 -26.74 -18.42
C GLY A 289 9.30 -25.31 -18.75
N ASP A 290 8.04 -24.86 -18.58
CA ASP A 290 7.70 -23.43 -18.63
C ASP A 290 8.36 -22.66 -17.49
N LEU A 291 8.85 -21.46 -17.78
CA LEU A 291 9.05 -20.46 -16.73
C LEU A 291 7.68 -19.95 -16.27
N VAL A 292 7.53 -19.75 -14.99
CA VAL A 292 6.35 -19.12 -14.35
C VAL A 292 6.84 -17.92 -13.56
N ALA A 293 6.60 -16.74 -14.11
CA ALA A 293 6.98 -15.48 -13.51
C ALA A 293 5.76 -14.82 -12.87
N PHE A 294 5.92 -14.28 -11.67
CA PHE A 294 4.85 -13.59 -10.96
C PHE A 294 5.40 -12.47 -10.07
N ASP A 295 4.50 -11.57 -9.71
CA ASP A 295 4.69 -10.47 -8.78
C ASP A 295 3.67 -10.57 -7.66
N THR A 296 4.04 -10.25 -6.43
CA THR A 296 3.11 -10.51 -5.33
C THR A 296 2.16 -9.34 -5.07
N ASP A 297 2.61 -8.12 -5.05
CA ASP A 297 1.79 -6.93 -4.70
C ASP A 297 0.77 -7.25 -3.58
N LEU A 298 1.24 -7.97 -2.57
CA LEU A 298 0.39 -8.64 -1.59
C LEU A 298 0.16 -7.74 -0.39
N ILE A 299 -1.09 -7.30 -0.19
CA ILE A 299 -1.47 -6.60 1.03
C ILE A 299 -1.73 -7.63 2.13
N GLY A 300 -0.74 -7.78 2.96
CA GLY A 300 -0.70 -8.73 4.07
C GLY A 300 -1.37 -8.21 5.34
N PRO A 301 -1.11 -8.86 6.48
CA PRO A 301 -1.56 -8.40 7.78
C PRO A 301 -1.20 -6.95 8.06
N PHE A 302 -2.07 -6.26 8.80
CA PHE A 302 -1.92 -4.84 9.17
C PHE A 302 -1.94 -3.87 7.97
N GLY A 303 -2.36 -4.33 6.79
CA GLY A 303 -2.34 -3.54 5.57
C GLY A 303 -0.93 -3.26 5.04
N MET A 304 0.06 -4.07 5.42
CA MET A 304 1.43 -3.92 4.93
C MET A 304 1.60 -4.62 3.60
N CYS A 305 2.16 -3.91 2.62
CA CYS A 305 2.46 -4.46 1.31
C CYS A 305 3.78 -5.25 1.35
N VAL A 306 3.74 -6.45 0.78
CA VAL A 306 4.94 -7.24 0.51
C VAL A 306 5.00 -7.48 -0.98
N ASP A 307 6.02 -6.90 -1.58
CA ASP A 307 6.23 -6.96 -3.00
C ASP A 307 7.56 -7.63 -3.31
N ILE A 308 7.44 -8.83 -3.84
CA ILE A 308 8.57 -9.65 -4.26
C ILE A 308 8.19 -10.47 -5.49
N SER A 309 8.99 -10.42 -6.52
CA SER A 309 8.78 -11.24 -7.71
C SER A 309 9.70 -12.45 -7.73
N ARG A 310 9.17 -13.54 -8.22
CA ARG A 310 9.93 -14.78 -8.48
C ARG A 310 9.60 -15.34 -9.86
N THR A 311 10.57 -16.05 -10.40
CA THR A 311 10.37 -16.86 -11.59
C THR A 311 10.79 -18.28 -11.29
N TRP A 312 9.86 -19.21 -11.43
CA TRP A 312 10.09 -20.65 -11.22
C TRP A 312 10.03 -21.42 -12.53
N ILE A 313 10.57 -22.64 -12.54
CA ILE A 313 10.37 -23.59 -13.62
C ILE A 313 9.33 -24.63 -13.20
N ALA A 314 8.36 -24.91 -14.06
CA ALA A 314 7.34 -25.91 -13.82
C ALA A 314 7.85 -27.31 -14.18
N GLY A 315 7.50 -28.31 -13.35
CA GLY A 315 7.82 -29.72 -13.59
C GLY A 315 9.28 -30.07 -13.39
N ASP A 316 9.69 -31.18 -14.04
CA ASP A 316 11.01 -31.79 -13.83
C ASP A 316 12.02 -31.48 -14.94
N ARG A 317 11.58 -30.90 -16.06
CA ARG A 317 12.46 -30.57 -17.18
C ARG A 317 13.52 -29.54 -16.71
N PRO A 318 14.83 -29.83 -16.96
CA PRO A 318 15.88 -28.89 -16.63
C PRO A 318 15.74 -27.60 -17.45
N PRO A 319 16.12 -26.43 -16.90
CA PRO A 319 16.10 -25.16 -17.63
C PRO A 319 17.03 -25.27 -18.86
N ASN A 320 16.61 -24.70 -19.96
CA ASN A 320 17.41 -24.61 -21.18
C ASN A 320 18.41 -23.44 -21.11
N ALA A 321 19.32 -23.35 -22.09
CA ALA A 321 20.37 -22.32 -22.10
C ALA A 321 19.82 -20.87 -22.13
N HIS A 322 18.68 -20.64 -22.81
CA HIS A 322 18.05 -19.34 -22.85
C HIS A 322 17.49 -18.97 -21.46
N GLN A 323 16.76 -19.88 -20.81
CA GLN A 323 16.19 -19.66 -19.47
C GLN A 323 17.29 -19.39 -18.44
N LEU A 324 18.42 -20.11 -18.49
CA LEU A 324 19.57 -19.87 -17.63
C LEU A 324 20.24 -18.52 -17.90
N ASP A 325 20.36 -18.09 -19.15
CA ASP A 325 20.96 -16.81 -19.53
C ASP A 325 20.13 -15.64 -19.00
N VAL A 326 18.80 -15.61 -19.25
CA VAL A 326 17.94 -14.52 -18.78
C VAL A 326 17.80 -14.52 -17.26
N PHE A 327 17.78 -15.69 -16.62
CA PHE A 327 17.75 -15.79 -15.16
C PHE A 327 19.03 -15.25 -14.53
N GLY A 328 20.19 -15.67 -15.02
CA GLY A 328 21.48 -15.21 -14.50
C GLY A 328 21.65 -13.70 -14.59
N ARG A 329 21.18 -13.08 -15.67
CA ARG A 329 21.20 -11.61 -15.82
C ARG A 329 20.25 -10.91 -14.85
N ALA A 330 19.04 -11.45 -14.70
CA ALA A 330 18.07 -10.89 -13.74
C ALA A 330 18.58 -11.01 -12.30
N GLU A 331 19.17 -12.13 -11.94
CA GLU A 331 19.78 -12.35 -10.63
C GLU A 331 20.98 -11.42 -10.40
N GLU A 332 21.85 -11.22 -11.41
CA GLU A 332 22.97 -10.27 -11.36
C GLU A 332 22.47 -8.83 -11.14
N MET A 333 21.39 -8.41 -11.83
CA MET A 333 20.75 -7.11 -11.60
C MET A 333 20.34 -6.94 -10.14
N ILE A 334 19.59 -7.90 -9.59
CA ILE A 334 19.12 -7.83 -8.20
C ILE A 334 20.29 -7.67 -7.25
N HIS A 335 21.31 -8.53 -7.35
CA HIS A 335 22.44 -8.50 -6.43
C HIS A 335 23.28 -7.23 -6.56
N HIS A 336 23.58 -6.81 -7.78
CA HIS A 336 24.37 -5.59 -8.03
C HIS A 336 23.62 -4.35 -7.55
N ASN A 337 22.37 -4.20 -7.97
CA ASN A 337 21.58 -3.00 -7.68
C ASN A 337 21.24 -2.89 -6.20
N MET A 338 20.92 -4.01 -5.53
CA MET A 338 20.73 -4.05 -4.08
C MET A 338 21.99 -3.63 -3.31
N ALA A 339 23.18 -4.05 -3.78
CA ALA A 339 24.46 -3.71 -3.12
C ALA A 339 24.82 -2.22 -3.20
N MET A 340 24.20 -1.46 -4.11
CA MET A 340 24.39 -0.01 -4.21
C MET A 340 23.58 0.77 -3.18
N LEU A 341 22.52 0.18 -2.64
CA LEU A 341 21.61 0.88 -1.71
C LEU A 341 22.30 1.19 -0.39
N CYS A 342 22.50 2.47 -0.13
CA CYS A 342 22.94 3.00 1.16
C CYS A 342 22.40 4.41 1.36
N PRO A 343 22.28 4.89 2.60
CA PRO A 343 21.89 6.28 2.85
C PRO A 343 22.85 7.26 2.18
N GLY A 344 22.29 8.28 1.53
CA GLY A 344 23.04 9.32 0.84
C GLY A 344 23.26 9.07 -0.65
N ILE A 345 23.05 7.86 -1.17
CA ILE A 345 23.05 7.64 -2.62
C ILE A 345 21.89 8.41 -3.26
N THR A 346 22.15 9.07 -4.36
CA THR A 346 21.16 9.85 -5.09
C THR A 346 20.33 8.97 -6.03
N PHE A 347 19.09 9.37 -6.31
CA PHE A 347 18.26 8.68 -7.30
C PHE A 347 18.90 8.71 -8.69
N ARG A 348 19.65 9.78 -9.00
CA ARG A 348 20.42 9.88 -10.23
C ARG A 348 21.52 8.81 -10.31
N GLU A 349 22.30 8.61 -9.25
CA GLU A 349 23.30 7.54 -9.20
C GLU A 349 22.65 6.16 -9.34
N LEU A 350 21.51 5.92 -8.66
CA LEU A 350 20.77 4.69 -8.83
C LEU A 350 20.21 4.52 -10.25
N THR A 351 19.86 5.61 -10.93
CA THR A 351 19.42 5.53 -12.33
C THR A 351 20.55 5.16 -13.28
N PHE A 352 21.73 5.78 -13.16
CA PHE A 352 22.75 5.72 -14.20
C PHE A 352 23.90 4.76 -13.90
N ASP A 353 24.15 4.40 -12.64
CA ASP A 353 25.31 3.59 -12.24
C ASP A 353 24.93 2.13 -11.89
N THR A 354 23.64 1.78 -11.92
CA THR A 354 23.15 0.41 -11.73
C THR A 354 23.48 -0.49 -12.91
N PHE A 355 23.50 -1.79 -12.66
CA PHE A 355 23.62 -2.77 -13.74
C PHE A 355 22.28 -2.91 -14.49
N VAL A 356 22.33 -2.69 -15.79
CA VAL A 356 21.22 -2.91 -16.72
C VAL A 356 21.75 -3.76 -17.88
N PRO A 357 21.09 -4.87 -18.25
CA PRO A 357 21.46 -5.65 -19.43
C PRO A 357 21.40 -4.80 -20.71
N ASP A 358 22.14 -5.21 -21.74
CA ASP A 358 22.17 -4.54 -23.03
C ASP A 358 20.75 -4.35 -23.57
N VAL A 359 20.28 -3.09 -23.60
CA VAL A 359 18.92 -2.71 -24.02
C VAL A 359 18.64 -2.98 -25.52
N GLU A 360 19.67 -3.12 -26.35
CA GLU A 360 19.54 -3.53 -27.75
C GLU A 360 19.15 -5.03 -27.88
N GLU A 361 19.55 -5.82 -26.89
CA GLU A 361 19.30 -7.27 -26.88
C GLU A 361 18.12 -7.66 -25.97
N PHE A 362 17.97 -6.97 -24.84
CA PHE A 362 17.01 -7.33 -23.78
C PHE A 362 16.04 -6.19 -23.45
N ARG A 363 14.82 -6.60 -23.11
CA ARG A 363 13.85 -5.76 -22.43
C ARG A 363 14.20 -5.71 -20.94
N HIS A 364 14.00 -4.58 -20.31
CA HIS A 364 14.00 -4.42 -18.86
C HIS A 364 12.60 -4.03 -18.35
N TYR A 365 12.45 -3.88 -17.06
CA TYR A 365 11.22 -3.40 -16.41
C TYR A 365 11.04 -1.88 -16.63
N THR A 366 9.97 -1.30 -16.12
CA THR A 366 9.70 0.14 -16.24
C THR A 366 10.37 0.96 -15.16
N THR A 367 10.66 0.35 -14.01
CA THR A 367 11.29 0.99 -12.87
C THR A 367 12.43 0.12 -12.34
N GLN A 368 13.44 0.75 -11.74
CA GLN A 368 14.58 0.03 -11.15
C GLN A 368 14.39 -0.17 -9.65
N PHE A 369 13.79 0.82 -9.00
CA PHE A 369 13.45 0.77 -7.58
C PHE A 369 12.16 1.55 -7.36
N HIS A 370 11.37 1.11 -6.40
CA HIS A 370 10.27 1.91 -5.88
C HIS A 370 10.15 1.76 -4.36
N GLY A 371 9.50 2.73 -3.72
CA GLY A 371 9.14 2.64 -2.33
C GLY A 371 8.02 1.64 -2.11
N VAL A 372 7.98 1.03 -0.95
CA VAL A 372 6.90 0.15 -0.54
C VAL A 372 6.63 0.29 0.95
N GLY A 373 5.35 0.19 1.33
CA GLY A 373 4.91 0.28 2.72
C GLY A 373 3.53 -0.32 2.92
N MET A 374 2.47 0.45 2.73
CA MET A 374 1.09 -0.05 2.73
C MET A 374 0.55 -0.25 1.30
N ALA A 375 1.30 0.11 0.31
CA ALA A 375 1.15 -0.08 -1.12
C ALA A 375 2.50 0.24 -1.74
N ASP A 376 2.63 0.17 -3.05
CA ASP A 376 3.71 0.84 -3.76
C ASP A 376 3.64 2.34 -3.49
N GLU A 377 4.79 2.95 -3.27
CA GLU A 377 4.87 4.35 -2.87
C GLU A 377 6.15 5.02 -3.39
N TRP A 378 6.26 6.32 -3.15
CA TRP A 378 7.47 7.08 -3.40
C TRP A 378 8.69 6.56 -2.59
N PRO A 379 9.92 6.58 -3.20
CA PRO A 379 10.26 7.07 -4.52
C PRO A 379 10.05 6.04 -5.64
N MET A 380 9.87 6.53 -6.87
CA MET A 380 9.94 5.71 -8.08
C MET A 380 11.21 6.09 -8.85
N ILE A 381 12.17 5.17 -8.95
CA ILE A 381 13.47 5.41 -9.57
C ILE A 381 13.52 4.70 -10.92
N VAL A 382 13.65 5.50 -11.98
CA VAL A 382 13.50 5.09 -13.37
C VAL A 382 14.80 4.62 -14.01
N TYR A 383 14.71 4.00 -15.18
CA TYR A 383 15.85 3.66 -16.01
C TYR A 383 16.42 4.89 -16.76
N PRO A 384 17.68 4.85 -17.22
CA PRO A 384 18.32 5.97 -17.92
C PRO A 384 17.56 6.46 -19.15
N ASP A 385 16.92 5.54 -19.89
CA ASP A 385 16.19 5.85 -21.13
C ASP A 385 14.88 6.64 -20.90
N THR A 386 14.35 6.61 -19.67
CA THR A 386 13.13 7.34 -19.27
C THR A 386 13.42 8.52 -18.34
N TRP A 387 14.68 8.79 -18.02
CA TRP A 387 15.06 9.85 -17.09
C TRP A 387 14.54 11.24 -17.50
N ASP A 388 14.67 11.59 -18.78
CA ASP A 388 14.24 12.92 -19.26
C ASP A 388 12.71 13.11 -19.19
N GLN A 389 11.95 12.04 -19.04
CA GLN A 389 10.49 12.08 -19.00
C GLN A 389 9.96 12.07 -17.55
N SER A 390 10.58 11.28 -16.69
CA SER A 390 10.04 10.98 -15.36
C SER A 390 11.11 10.87 -14.26
N GLY A 391 12.39 11.11 -14.61
CA GLY A 391 13.47 11.16 -13.62
C GLY A 391 13.45 12.46 -12.82
N TRP A 392 13.91 12.38 -11.58
CA TRP A 392 14.05 13.54 -10.71
C TRP A 392 15.08 13.27 -9.60
N ASP A 393 15.65 14.34 -9.08
CA ASP A 393 16.69 14.25 -8.07
C ASP A 393 16.09 14.04 -6.67
N GLY A 394 16.71 13.16 -5.93
CA GLY A 394 16.37 12.82 -4.56
C GLY A 394 17.49 12.00 -3.95
N VAL A 395 17.33 11.65 -2.68
CA VAL A 395 18.36 10.91 -1.91
C VAL A 395 17.70 9.78 -1.17
N VAL A 396 18.34 8.63 -1.15
CA VAL A 396 17.93 7.50 -0.32
C VAL A 396 18.28 7.78 1.14
N GLU A 397 17.34 7.54 2.03
CA GLU A 397 17.47 7.74 3.46
C GLU A 397 17.34 6.43 4.24
N ALA A 398 17.99 6.36 5.39
CA ALA A 398 17.79 5.24 6.31
C ALA A 398 16.33 5.19 6.79
N GLY A 399 15.78 3.98 6.88
CA GLY A 399 14.36 3.76 7.19
C GLY A 399 13.46 3.70 5.96
N MET A 400 13.93 4.03 4.75
CA MET A 400 13.20 3.71 3.53
C MET A 400 13.13 2.19 3.34
N VAL A 401 11.98 1.71 2.87
CA VAL A 401 11.83 0.34 2.37
C VAL A 401 11.61 0.43 0.88
N LEU A 402 12.45 -0.26 0.12
CA LEU A 402 12.49 -0.20 -1.33
C LEU A 402 12.37 -1.60 -1.92
N CYS A 403 11.70 -1.71 -3.04
CA CYS A 403 11.78 -2.83 -3.94
C CYS A 403 12.93 -2.64 -4.92
N VAL A 404 13.71 -3.67 -5.16
CA VAL A 404 14.78 -3.73 -6.14
C VAL A 404 14.31 -4.60 -7.28
N GLU A 405 14.11 -4.00 -8.45
CA GLU A 405 13.40 -4.54 -9.57
C GLU A 405 14.30 -5.10 -10.66
N SER A 406 13.89 -6.21 -11.26
CA SER A 406 14.55 -6.80 -12.41
C SER A 406 13.54 -7.49 -13.31
N PHE A 407 13.59 -7.18 -14.60
CA PHE A 407 13.01 -7.99 -15.66
C PHE A 407 14.02 -8.14 -16.80
N VAL A 408 14.21 -9.35 -17.28
CA VAL A 408 15.07 -9.65 -18.42
C VAL A 408 14.35 -10.59 -19.39
N GLY A 409 14.07 -10.09 -20.59
CA GLY A 409 13.50 -10.87 -21.69
C GLY A 409 14.10 -10.45 -23.03
N ARG A 410 14.46 -11.39 -23.91
CA ARG A 410 15.00 -11.04 -25.23
C ARG A 410 13.92 -10.41 -26.10
N TRP A 411 14.31 -9.42 -26.91
CA TRP A 411 13.41 -8.84 -27.89
C TRP A 411 12.89 -9.88 -28.87
N GLY A 412 11.56 -9.91 -29.02
CA GLY A 412 10.85 -10.69 -30.05
C GLY A 412 10.85 -12.20 -29.87
N ARG A 413 11.44 -12.78 -28.82
CA ARG A 413 11.46 -14.23 -28.64
C ARG A 413 11.81 -14.70 -27.23
N GLY A 414 11.40 -15.93 -26.95
CA GLY A 414 11.75 -16.64 -25.72
C GLY A 414 10.96 -16.14 -24.51
N GLU A 415 11.18 -16.82 -23.43
CA GLU A 415 10.62 -16.48 -22.12
C GLU A 415 11.44 -15.38 -21.46
N GLY A 416 10.84 -14.69 -20.47
CA GLY A 416 11.50 -13.69 -19.64
C GLY A 416 11.49 -14.09 -18.18
N VAL A 417 12.32 -13.40 -17.40
CA VAL A 417 12.46 -13.60 -15.95
C VAL A 417 12.16 -12.28 -15.25
N LYS A 418 11.27 -12.31 -14.29
CA LYS A 418 10.99 -11.22 -13.34
C LYS A 418 11.48 -11.66 -11.97
N LEU A 419 12.33 -10.85 -11.37
CA LEU A 419 12.79 -11.01 -10.00
C LEU A 419 12.70 -9.67 -9.27
N GLU A 420 12.47 -9.73 -7.98
CA GLU A 420 12.38 -8.56 -7.13
C GLU A 420 12.69 -8.91 -5.68
N GLN A 421 13.26 -7.95 -4.96
CA GLN A 421 13.55 -8.06 -3.54
C GLN A 421 13.13 -6.79 -2.80
N GLN A 422 12.36 -6.96 -1.75
CA GLN A 422 12.01 -5.89 -0.83
C GLN A 422 13.08 -5.76 0.27
N VAL A 423 13.65 -4.57 0.40
CA VAL A 423 14.75 -4.30 1.33
C VAL A 423 14.49 -3.09 2.22
N LEU A 424 14.98 -3.15 3.45
CA LEU A 424 15.09 -2.01 4.34
C LEU A 424 16.46 -1.34 4.11
N VAL A 425 16.47 -0.04 3.90
CA VAL A 425 17.70 0.76 3.91
C VAL A 425 18.06 1.05 5.36
N THR A 426 19.16 0.45 5.81
CA THR A 426 19.74 0.69 7.15
C THR A 426 20.83 1.75 7.08
N ASP A 427 21.38 2.17 8.22
CA ASP A 427 22.50 3.10 8.29
C ASP A 427 23.77 2.61 7.53
N THR A 428 23.85 1.32 7.23
CA THR A 428 25.04 0.67 6.65
C THR A 428 24.81 0.02 5.29
N GLY A 429 23.58 0.04 4.77
CA GLY A 429 23.22 -0.56 3.48
C GLY A 429 21.86 -1.25 3.50
N ALA A 430 21.58 -2.03 2.48
CA ALA A 430 20.31 -2.73 2.33
C ALA A 430 20.23 -4.02 3.17
N GLU A 431 19.09 -4.25 3.82
CA GLU A 431 18.77 -5.47 4.55
C GLU A 431 17.51 -6.11 3.96
N LEU A 432 17.59 -7.40 3.57
CA LEU A 432 16.45 -8.13 3.03
C LEU A 432 15.33 -8.27 4.09
N LEU A 433 14.08 -8.04 3.67
CA LEU A 433 12.91 -8.33 4.50
C LEU A 433 12.42 -9.76 4.31
N SER A 434 12.48 -10.30 3.08
CA SER A 434 12.20 -11.71 2.78
C SER A 434 13.49 -12.49 2.56
N SER A 435 13.54 -13.68 3.12
CA SER A 435 14.61 -14.66 2.83
C SER A 435 14.18 -15.70 1.78
N TYR A 436 13.03 -15.52 1.13
CA TYR A 436 12.55 -16.44 0.12
C TYR A 436 13.53 -16.52 -1.06
N PRO A 437 13.99 -17.72 -1.47
CA PRO A 437 15.07 -17.85 -2.44
C PRO A 437 14.69 -17.33 -3.82
N LEU A 438 15.66 -16.73 -4.53
CA LEU A 438 15.50 -16.29 -5.92
C LEU A 438 15.45 -17.46 -6.91
N GLY A 439 16.01 -18.62 -6.56
CA GLY A 439 16.26 -19.73 -7.46
C GLY A 439 15.04 -20.22 -8.25
N LEU A 440 15.30 -20.70 -9.49
CA LEU A 440 14.30 -21.30 -10.39
C LEU A 440 13.59 -22.53 -9.81
N ARG A 441 14.16 -23.18 -8.78
CA ARG A 441 13.64 -24.40 -8.14
C ARG A 441 13.65 -24.30 -6.64
#